data_f31ba8fa68ee0fb7f268cfa71e4219f6
#
_entry.id   f31ba8fa68ee0fb7f268cfa71e4219f6
#
_cell.length_a   1.000
_cell.length_b   1.000
_cell.length_c   1.000
_cell.angle_alpha   90.00
_cell.angle_beta   90.00
_cell.angle_gamma   90.00
#
_symmetry.space_group_name_H-M   'P 1'
#
loop_
_entity.id
_entity.type
_entity.pdbx_description
1 polymer ?
#
loop_
_entity_poly.entity_id
_entity_poly.type
_entity_poly.pdbx_seq_one_letter_code
_entity_poly.pdbx_strand_id
1 'polypeptide(L)'
;MIDLTVHRDVLARNIQKARENGVIIPTFENMRNPETVPAAVKERLRGVGLWDVNPLNLFRITWKNEPAEAGGLYRDVPNYIELPPALTGVKARIVALVGKWFPTGCHKVGASFGCLAPRLVTGQFDAGYHRAVWPSTGNYCRGGAFNSKLLGVKSVAILPAGMSRERFEWLSQIAGEVIATPGCESNVKEIFDKTHELRQEPDCMIFNQFEGIGRASCRERV
;
A
#
# COMPACT_ATOMS: atom_id res chain seq x y z
N MET A 1 14.37 12.62 4.62
CA MET A 1 14.75 12.54 3.19
C MET A 1 14.85 11.08 2.81
N ILE A 2 14.39 10.66 1.62
CA ILE A 2 14.57 9.29 1.15
C ILE A 2 16.04 9.14 0.76
N ASP A 3 16.69 8.12 1.30
CA ASP A 3 18.02 7.73 0.85
C ASP A 3 17.91 7.11 -0.55
N LEU A 4 18.61 7.65 -1.52
CA LEU A 4 18.65 7.19 -2.91
C LEU A 4 19.93 6.40 -3.26
N THR A 5 20.73 6.05 -2.26
CA THR A 5 21.91 5.20 -2.46
C THR A 5 21.48 3.85 -3.03
N VAL A 6 22.12 3.44 -4.13
CA VAL A 6 21.78 2.20 -4.83
C VAL A 6 22.76 1.08 -4.45
N HIS A 7 22.22 0.01 -3.88
CA HIS A 7 22.92 -1.22 -3.56
C HIS A 7 22.76 -2.21 -4.73
N ARG A 8 23.71 -2.18 -5.67
CA ARG A 8 23.59 -2.85 -6.99
C ARG A 8 23.38 -4.36 -6.90
N ASP A 9 24.05 -5.04 -5.98
CA ASP A 9 23.96 -6.50 -5.83
C ASP A 9 22.58 -6.93 -5.33
N VAL A 10 22.03 -6.19 -4.35
CA VAL A 10 20.67 -6.42 -3.85
C VAL A 10 19.64 -6.09 -4.92
N LEU A 11 19.83 -4.96 -5.62
CA LEU A 11 18.95 -4.57 -6.72
C LEU A 11 18.90 -5.65 -7.82
N ALA A 12 20.04 -6.24 -8.19
CA ALA A 12 20.07 -7.32 -9.18
C ALA A 12 19.23 -8.54 -8.73
N ARG A 13 19.35 -8.95 -7.45
CA ARG A 13 18.51 -10.03 -6.89
C ARG A 13 17.01 -9.66 -6.88
N ASN A 14 16.69 -8.42 -6.51
CA ASN A 14 15.31 -7.94 -6.53
C ASN A 14 14.71 -7.96 -7.95
N ILE A 15 15.49 -7.55 -8.96
CA ILE A 15 15.05 -7.59 -10.36
C ILE A 15 14.78 -9.02 -10.81
N GLN A 16 15.68 -9.95 -10.47
CA GLN A 16 15.49 -11.36 -10.81
C GLN A 16 14.20 -11.89 -10.17
N LYS A 17 14.01 -11.66 -8.88
CA LYS A 17 12.81 -12.10 -8.16
C LYS A 17 11.53 -11.46 -8.72
N ALA A 18 11.56 -10.20 -9.08
CA ALA A 18 10.43 -9.52 -9.71
C ALA A 18 10.06 -10.18 -11.06
N ARG A 19 11.06 -10.53 -11.88
CA ARG A 19 10.84 -11.23 -13.15
C ARG A 19 10.23 -12.61 -12.96
N GLU A 20 10.73 -13.39 -12.00
CA GLU A 20 10.23 -14.72 -11.66
C GLU A 20 8.76 -14.68 -11.21
N ASN A 21 8.36 -13.62 -10.53
CA ASN A 21 6.98 -13.40 -10.06
C ASN A 21 6.10 -12.60 -11.05
N GLY A 22 6.59 -12.28 -12.24
CA GLY A 22 5.85 -11.51 -13.23
C GLY A 22 5.50 -10.08 -12.78
N VAL A 23 6.29 -9.52 -11.87
CA VAL A 23 6.06 -8.18 -11.29
C VAL A 23 6.62 -7.11 -12.21
N ILE A 24 5.77 -6.13 -12.53
CA ILE A 24 6.17 -4.87 -13.17
C ILE A 24 5.82 -3.76 -12.17
N ILE A 25 6.84 -3.05 -11.70
CA ILE A 25 6.64 -1.92 -10.77
C ILE A 25 6.25 -0.69 -11.58
N PRO A 26 5.04 -0.12 -11.39
CA PRO A 26 4.65 1.10 -12.05
C PRO A 26 5.47 2.29 -11.55
N THR A 27 5.66 3.28 -12.41
CA THR A 27 6.25 4.55 -12.02
C THR A 27 5.24 5.41 -11.27
N PHE A 28 5.71 6.38 -10.49
CA PHE A 28 4.81 7.38 -9.88
C PHE A 28 4.08 8.22 -10.95
N GLU A 29 4.65 8.36 -12.14
CA GLU A 29 3.98 8.99 -13.28
C GLU A 29 2.79 8.15 -13.76
N ASN A 30 2.90 6.83 -13.86
CA ASN A 30 1.78 5.96 -14.20
C ASN A 30 0.63 6.09 -13.18
N MET A 31 0.94 6.29 -11.90
CA MET A 31 -0.06 6.47 -10.84
C MET A 31 -0.75 7.83 -10.91
N ARG A 32 0.01 8.89 -11.19
CA ARG A 32 -0.50 10.26 -11.33
C ARG A 32 -1.27 10.43 -12.63
N ASN A 33 -0.73 9.89 -13.70
CA ASN A 33 -1.26 9.98 -15.06
C ASN A 33 -1.42 8.59 -15.69
N PRO A 34 -2.54 7.88 -15.39
CA PRO A 34 -2.78 6.52 -15.87
C PRO A 34 -2.87 6.38 -17.39
N GLU A 35 -2.96 7.47 -18.14
CA GLU A 35 -2.88 7.44 -19.60
C GLU A 35 -1.54 6.87 -20.08
N THR A 36 -0.47 7.12 -19.30
CA THR A 36 0.89 6.62 -19.59
C THR A 36 1.08 5.12 -19.32
N VAL A 37 0.10 4.45 -18.71
CA VAL A 37 0.13 3.00 -18.52
C VAL A 37 0.06 2.29 -19.87
N PRO A 38 0.98 1.35 -20.17
CA PRO A 38 1.00 0.65 -21.47
C PRO A 38 -0.32 -0.02 -21.80
N ALA A 39 -0.72 0.04 -23.07
CA ALA A 39 -2.00 -0.53 -23.55
C ALA A 39 -2.14 -2.03 -23.23
N ALA A 40 -1.06 -2.79 -23.37
CA ALA A 40 -1.04 -4.23 -23.05
C ALA A 40 -1.27 -4.50 -21.54
N VAL A 41 -0.86 -3.59 -20.65
CA VAL A 41 -1.17 -3.68 -19.22
C VAL A 41 -2.64 -3.37 -18.97
N LYS A 42 -3.18 -2.31 -19.59
CA LYS A 42 -4.58 -1.92 -19.47
C LYS A 42 -5.52 -3.04 -19.92
N GLU A 43 -5.20 -3.69 -21.03
CA GLU A 43 -6.02 -4.80 -21.55
C GLU A 43 -6.08 -5.97 -20.57
N ARG A 44 -4.93 -6.39 -20.05
CA ARG A 44 -4.86 -7.46 -19.06
C ARG A 44 -5.52 -7.08 -17.73
N LEU A 45 -5.50 -5.81 -17.39
CA LEU A 45 -6.05 -5.30 -16.13
C LEU A 45 -7.58 -5.38 -16.08
N ARG A 46 -8.28 -5.34 -17.23
CA ARG A 46 -9.75 -5.43 -17.31
C ARG A 46 -10.32 -6.69 -16.66
N GLY A 47 -9.57 -7.81 -16.73
CA GLY A 47 -9.97 -9.08 -16.13
C GLY A 47 -9.55 -9.26 -14.67
N VAL A 48 -8.96 -8.24 -14.02
CA VAL A 48 -8.42 -8.34 -12.66
C VAL A 48 -9.30 -7.55 -11.69
N GLY A 49 -9.82 -8.21 -10.66
CA GLY A 49 -10.56 -7.56 -9.57
C GLY A 49 -9.64 -6.73 -8.66
N LEU A 50 -10.18 -5.68 -8.01
CA LEU A 50 -9.42 -4.80 -7.10
C LEU A 50 -8.81 -5.52 -5.90
N TRP A 51 -9.35 -6.68 -5.53
CA TRP A 51 -8.93 -7.48 -4.39
C TRP A 51 -8.09 -8.70 -4.78
N ASP A 52 -7.93 -8.94 -6.08
CA ASP A 52 -7.16 -10.09 -6.57
C ASP A 52 -5.68 -9.90 -6.25
N VAL A 53 -5.06 -10.99 -5.80
CA VAL A 53 -3.60 -11.05 -5.61
C VAL A 53 -2.93 -11.19 -6.97
N ASN A 54 -2.94 -10.08 -7.71
CA ASN A 54 -2.36 -9.99 -9.04
C ASN A 54 -1.43 -8.77 -9.12
N PRO A 55 -0.16 -8.92 -9.53
CA PRO A 55 0.80 -7.82 -9.61
C PRO A 55 0.34 -6.64 -10.46
N LEU A 56 -0.57 -6.84 -11.41
CA LEU A 56 -1.14 -5.75 -12.21
C LEU A 56 -1.93 -4.74 -11.36
N ASN A 57 -2.42 -5.13 -10.18
CA ASN A 57 -3.09 -4.22 -9.25
C ASN A 57 -2.17 -3.12 -8.71
N LEU A 58 -0.85 -3.23 -8.85
CA LEU A 58 0.08 -2.13 -8.58
C LEU A 58 -0.20 -0.92 -9.47
N PHE A 59 -0.66 -1.12 -10.71
CA PHE A 59 -1.06 -0.03 -11.62
C PHE A 59 -2.38 0.65 -11.23
N ARG A 60 -3.17 0.04 -10.32
CA ARG A 60 -4.39 0.64 -9.75
C ARG A 60 -4.15 1.43 -8.47
N ILE A 61 -2.92 1.74 -8.12
CA ILE A 61 -2.59 2.64 -7.02
C ILE A 61 -2.71 4.09 -7.52
N THR A 62 -3.94 4.53 -7.73
CA THR A 62 -4.27 5.87 -8.23
C THR A 62 -5.65 6.33 -7.75
N TRP A 63 -5.85 7.64 -7.63
CA TRP A 63 -7.15 8.25 -7.35
C TRP A 63 -8.12 8.21 -8.56
N LYS A 64 -7.61 7.84 -9.73
CA LYS A 64 -8.35 7.86 -11.00
C LYS A 64 -8.96 6.51 -11.38
N ASN A 65 -8.94 5.51 -10.51
CA ASN A 65 -9.59 4.24 -10.82
C ASN A 65 -11.09 4.44 -11.03
N GLU A 66 -11.64 3.76 -12.02
CA GLU A 66 -13.08 3.65 -12.18
C GLU A 66 -13.62 2.38 -11.51
N PRO A 67 -14.92 2.37 -11.14
CA PRO A 67 -15.58 1.15 -10.68
C PRO A 67 -15.61 0.09 -11.77
N ALA A 68 -15.73 -1.18 -11.36
CA ALA A 68 -15.77 -2.31 -12.30
C ALA A 68 -16.92 -2.19 -13.31
N GLU A 69 -18.06 -1.66 -12.86
CA GLU A 69 -19.26 -1.43 -13.67
C GLU A 69 -19.05 -0.39 -14.79
N ALA A 70 -18.06 0.51 -14.61
CA ALA A 70 -17.67 1.50 -15.61
C ALA A 70 -16.51 1.05 -16.51
N GLY A 71 -16.06 -0.20 -16.39
CA GLY A 71 -14.97 -0.78 -17.18
C GLY A 71 -13.73 -1.18 -16.37
N GLY A 72 -13.61 -0.72 -15.13
CA GLY A 72 -12.57 -1.12 -14.17
C GLY A 72 -11.16 -0.65 -14.50
N LEU A 73 -11.01 0.42 -15.29
CA LEU A 73 -9.72 1.01 -15.62
C LEU A 73 -9.53 2.37 -14.94
N TYR A 74 -9.57 3.46 -15.72
CA TYR A 74 -9.20 4.79 -15.24
C TYR A 74 -10.13 5.87 -15.76
N ARG A 75 -10.35 6.87 -14.93
CA ARG A 75 -11.06 8.11 -15.23
C ARG A 75 -10.07 9.24 -15.50
N ASP A 76 -10.54 10.27 -16.19
CA ASP A 76 -9.73 11.48 -16.45
C ASP A 76 -9.46 12.28 -15.19
N VAL A 77 -10.40 12.26 -14.23
CA VAL A 77 -10.31 13.00 -12.98
C VAL A 77 -10.31 12.06 -11.77
N PRO A 78 -9.71 12.47 -10.64
CA PRO A 78 -9.80 11.72 -9.39
C PRO A 78 -11.24 11.49 -8.95
N ASN A 79 -11.49 10.38 -8.23
CA ASN A 79 -12.79 10.15 -7.61
C ASN A 79 -12.99 11.12 -6.44
N TYR A 80 -14.01 11.94 -6.51
CA TYR A 80 -14.37 12.84 -5.43
C TYR A 80 -15.89 13.04 -5.32
N ILE A 81 -16.31 13.50 -4.16
CA ILE A 81 -17.67 13.99 -3.89
C ILE A 81 -17.54 15.46 -3.50
N GLU A 82 -18.33 16.33 -4.11
CA GLU A 82 -18.48 17.71 -3.67
C GLU A 82 -19.68 17.82 -2.74
N LEU A 83 -19.43 18.32 -1.53
CA LEU A 83 -20.50 18.52 -0.56
C LEU A 83 -21.21 19.84 -0.85
N PRO A 84 -22.55 19.83 -1.05
CA PRO A 84 -23.29 21.02 -1.41
C PRO A 84 -23.34 22.03 -0.26
N PRO A 85 -23.34 23.35 -0.54
CA PRO A 85 -23.44 24.41 0.49
C PRO A 85 -24.65 24.25 1.42
N ALA A 86 -25.77 23.70 0.92
CA ALA A 86 -26.94 23.43 1.73
C ALA A 86 -26.68 22.41 2.86
N LEU A 87 -25.74 21.48 2.66
CA LEU A 87 -25.34 20.51 3.69
C LEU A 87 -24.27 21.08 4.61
N THR A 88 -23.33 21.84 4.07
CA THR A 88 -22.15 22.29 4.80
C THR A 88 -22.35 23.62 5.53
N GLY A 89 -23.35 24.40 5.14
CA GLY A 89 -23.61 25.73 5.69
C GLY A 89 -22.58 26.80 5.31
N VAL A 90 -21.60 26.47 4.44
CA VAL A 90 -20.55 27.39 4.03
C VAL A 90 -20.53 27.57 2.51
N LYS A 91 -20.07 28.75 2.05
CA LYS A 91 -19.96 29.07 0.62
C LYS A 91 -18.74 28.43 -0.05
N ALA A 92 -17.77 28.00 0.73
CA ALA A 92 -16.58 27.34 0.20
C ALA A 92 -16.93 25.99 -0.43
N ARG A 93 -16.27 25.64 -1.53
CA ARG A 93 -16.35 24.30 -2.10
C ARG A 93 -15.62 23.31 -1.17
N ILE A 94 -16.35 22.32 -0.69
CA ILE A 94 -15.78 21.24 0.11
C ILE A 94 -15.78 19.96 -0.74
N VAL A 95 -14.58 19.45 -1.03
CA VAL A 95 -14.36 18.27 -1.87
C VAL A 95 -13.77 17.15 -1.04
N ALA A 96 -14.41 15.99 -1.02
CA ALA A 96 -13.93 14.77 -0.37
C ALA A 96 -13.43 13.78 -1.43
N LEU A 97 -12.14 13.41 -1.38
CA LEU A 97 -11.59 12.37 -2.25
C LEU A 97 -12.10 10.98 -1.84
N VAL A 98 -12.50 10.17 -2.82
CA VAL A 98 -13.07 8.84 -2.60
C VAL A 98 -12.02 7.77 -2.85
N GLY A 99 -11.51 7.16 -1.79
CA GLY A 99 -10.48 6.09 -1.86
C GLY A 99 -11.04 4.68 -2.03
N LYS A 100 -12.34 4.51 -2.20
CA LYS A 100 -13.01 3.20 -2.31
C LYS A 100 -12.48 2.33 -3.45
N TRP A 101 -12.06 2.96 -4.55
CA TRP A 101 -11.63 2.28 -5.78
C TRP A 101 -10.14 1.97 -5.84
N PHE A 102 -9.42 2.16 -4.75
CA PHE A 102 -8.07 1.61 -4.61
C PHE A 102 -8.13 0.11 -4.31
N PRO A 103 -7.11 -0.68 -4.72
CA PRO A 103 -6.93 -2.01 -4.16
C PRO A 103 -7.00 -1.97 -2.63
N THR A 104 -7.55 -2.99 -1.99
CA THR A 104 -7.85 -3.02 -0.54
C THR A 104 -8.92 -2.02 -0.05
N GLY A 105 -9.60 -1.33 -0.97
CA GLY A 105 -10.66 -0.37 -0.65
C GLY A 105 -10.19 0.91 0.06
N CYS A 106 -8.86 1.20 0.06
CA CYS A 106 -8.32 2.35 0.78
C CYS A 106 -7.02 2.86 0.13
N HIS A 107 -6.88 4.20 0.07
CA HIS A 107 -5.67 4.86 -0.43
C HIS A 107 -4.37 4.52 0.34
N LYS A 108 -4.46 3.91 1.52
CA LYS A 108 -3.28 3.48 2.31
C LYS A 108 -2.40 2.46 1.57
N VAL A 109 -2.94 1.76 0.58
CA VAL A 109 -2.13 0.93 -0.32
C VAL A 109 -1.11 1.78 -1.09
N GLY A 110 -1.46 3.00 -1.47
CA GLY A 110 -0.53 3.94 -2.11
C GLY A 110 0.57 4.43 -1.14
N ALA A 111 0.20 4.73 0.12
CA ALA A 111 1.16 5.13 1.13
C ALA A 111 2.19 4.02 1.41
N SER A 112 1.74 2.78 1.58
CA SER A 112 2.64 1.64 1.81
C SER A 112 3.49 1.30 0.57
N PHE A 113 2.95 1.43 -0.64
CA PHE A 113 3.72 1.30 -1.88
C PHE A 113 4.84 2.35 -1.94
N GLY A 114 4.53 3.61 -1.65
CA GLY A 114 5.52 4.71 -1.63
C GLY A 114 6.64 4.52 -0.59
N CYS A 115 6.42 3.70 0.43
CA CYS A 115 7.47 3.33 1.40
C CYS A 115 8.32 2.15 0.93
N LEU A 116 7.73 1.13 0.33
CA LEU A 116 8.40 -0.14 -0.02
C LEU A 116 9.08 -0.09 -1.39
N ALA A 117 8.38 0.37 -2.43
CA ALA A 117 8.88 0.33 -3.80
C ALA A 117 10.21 1.09 -3.99
N PRO A 118 10.42 2.32 -3.46
CA PRO A 118 11.71 2.99 -3.55
C PRO A 118 12.87 2.18 -2.96
N ARG A 119 12.64 1.49 -1.84
CA ARG A 119 13.66 0.66 -1.20
C ARG A 119 13.98 -0.61 -1.99
N LEU A 120 13.00 -1.19 -2.66
CA LEU A 120 13.20 -2.32 -3.57
C LEU A 120 14.04 -1.92 -4.79
N VAL A 121 13.70 -0.79 -5.43
CA VAL A 121 14.40 -0.34 -6.66
C VAL A 121 15.75 0.31 -6.39
N THR A 122 16.08 0.62 -5.15
CA THR A 122 17.43 1.05 -4.74
C THR A 122 18.27 -0.10 -4.15
N GLY A 123 17.66 -1.25 -3.88
CA GLY A 123 18.32 -2.36 -3.19
C GLY A 123 18.49 -2.16 -1.69
N GLN A 124 17.88 -1.13 -1.09
CA GLN A 124 17.89 -0.94 0.36
C GLN A 124 17.02 -1.97 1.09
N PHE A 125 16.07 -2.57 0.38
CA PHE A 125 15.28 -3.70 0.83
C PHE A 125 15.63 -4.92 -0.04
N ASP A 126 16.13 -5.99 0.58
CA ASP A 126 16.37 -7.27 -0.09
C ASP A 126 15.10 -8.13 0.00
N ALA A 127 14.42 -8.33 -1.13
CA ALA A 127 13.18 -9.11 -1.20
C ALA A 127 13.38 -10.60 -0.86
N GLY A 128 14.62 -11.10 -0.90
CA GLY A 128 14.96 -12.47 -0.53
C GLY A 128 15.20 -12.67 0.95
N TYR A 129 15.63 -11.60 1.64
CA TYR A 129 16.05 -11.64 3.03
C TYR A 129 15.07 -10.91 3.96
N HIS A 130 14.75 -9.64 3.69
CA HIS A 130 13.98 -8.81 4.59
C HIS A 130 12.49 -9.20 4.64
N ARG A 131 11.90 -8.94 5.82
CA ARG A 131 10.45 -8.92 6.05
C ARG A 131 9.97 -7.47 6.21
N ALA A 132 8.96 -7.08 5.48
CA ALA A 132 8.33 -5.77 5.59
C ALA A 132 7.33 -5.76 6.75
N VAL A 133 7.62 -5.04 7.82
CA VAL A 133 6.76 -4.95 9.02
C VAL A 133 5.85 -3.75 8.94
N TRP A 134 4.53 -3.98 9.03
CA TRP A 134 3.47 -2.99 8.86
C TRP A 134 2.65 -2.81 10.13
N PRO A 135 3.10 -1.98 11.09
CA PRO A 135 2.34 -1.68 12.29
C PRO A 135 1.20 -0.70 11.99
N SER A 136 -0.03 -1.05 12.40
CA SER A 136 -1.21 -0.21 12.12
C SER A 136 -2.42 -0.67 12.91
N THR A 137 -3.40 0.21 13.06
CA THR A 137 -4.73 -0.14 13.55
C THR A 137 -5.65 -0.69 12.44
N GLY A 138 -5.16 -0.84 11.18
CA GLY A 138 -6.01 -1.45 10.14
C GLY A 138 -5.57 -1.21 8.69
N ASN A 139 -6.01 -0.12 8.06
CA ASN A 139 -5.90 0.06 6.61
C ASN A 139 -4.46 0.13 6.09
N TYR A 140 -3.51 0.63 6.88
CA TYR A 140 -2.12 0.73 6.45
C TYR A 140 -1.44 -0.65 6.44
N CYS A 141 -1.66 -1.49 7.46
CA CYS A 141 -1.11 -2.86 7.44
C CYS A 141 -1.75 -3.71 6.34
N ARG A 142 -3.06 -3.52 6.04
CA ARG A 142 -3.71 -4.17 4.90
C ARG A 142 -3.06 -3.77 3.58
N GLY A 143 -2.87 -2.48 3.36
CA GLY A 143 -2.19 -1.97 2.16
C GLY A 143 -0.75 -2.46 2.06
N GLY A 144 -0.03 -2.48 3.19
CA GLY A 144 1.35 -2.96 3.26
C GLY A 144 1.49 -4.45 2.98
N ALA A 145 0.66 -5.27 3.60
CA ALA A 145 0.62 -6.73 3.36
C ALA A 145 0.27 -7.03 1.89
N PHE A 146 -0.72 -6.34 1.33
CA PHE A 146 -1.11 -6.52 -0.06
C PHE A 146 0.02 -6.15 -1.03
N ASN A 147 0.63 -4.96 -0.88
CA ASN A 147 1.78 -4.58 -1.69
C ASN A 147 2.94 -5.56 -1.56
N SER A 148 3.23 -6.02 -0.34
CA SER A 148 4.28 -7.01 -0.11
C SER A 148 3.99 -8.30 -0.87
N LYS A 149 2.75 -8.79 -0.83
CA LYS A 149 2.31 -9.97 -1.56
C LYS A 149 2.45 -9.80 -3.07
N LEU A 150 1.99 -8.67 -3.62
CA LEU A 150 2.09 -8.36 -5.05
C LEU A 150 3.54 -8.24 -5.53
N LEU A 151 4.43 -7.72 -4.68
CA LEU A 151 5.85 -7.53 -4.97
C LEU A 151 6.72 -8.77 -4.66
N GLY A 152 6.11 -9.86 -4.20
CA GLY A 152 6.83 -11.08 -3.85
C GLY A 152 7.70 -10.97 -2.59
N VAL A 153 7.34 -10.10 -1.66
CA VAL A 153 8.06 -9.79 -0.42
C VAL A 153 7.37 -10.43 0.78
N LYS A 154 8.13 -10.96 1.71
CA LYS A 154 7.59 -11.40 3.01
C LYS A 154 7.14 -10.21 3.83
N SER A 155 6.02 -10.35 4.56
CA SER A 155 5.49 -9.28 5.39
C SER A 155 4.99 -9.75 6.75
N VAL A 156 5.03 -8.84 7.72
CA VAL A 156 4.46 -8.98 9.05
C VAL A 156 3.44 -7.86 9.23
N ALA A 157 2.18 -8.21 9.45
CA ALA A 157 1.12 -7.25 9.78
C ALA A 157 0.91 -7.24 11.31
N ILE A 158 0.96 -6.05 11.92
CA ILE A 158 0.71 -5.88 13.35
C ILE A 158 -0.53 -5.03 13.53
N LEU A 159 -1.51 -5.53 14.28
CA LEU A 159 -2.77 -4.82 14.55
C LEU A 159 -3.40 -5.28 15.88
N PRO A 160 -4.25 -4.43 16.51
CA PRO A 160 -4.91 -4.80 17.76
C PRO A 160 -5.86 -5.99 17.61
N ALA A 161 -5.92 -6.86 18.61
CA ALA A 161 -6.79 -8.04 18.63
C ALA A 161 -8.28 -7.71 18.55
N GLY A 162 -8.69 -6.53 19.03
CA GLY A 162 -10.06 -6.05 18.96
C GLY A 162 -10.55 -5.61 17.57
N MET A 163 -9.73 -5.74 16.53
CA MET A 163 -10.16 -5.44 15.17
C MET A 163 -11.07 -6.54 14.61
N SER A 164 -11.84 -6.24 13.54
CA SER A 164 -12.82 -7.18 13.00
C SER A 164 -12.20 -8.52 12.57
N ARG A 165 -12.94 -9.59 12.81
CA ARG A 165 -12.56 -10.97 12.44
C ARG A 165 -12.22 -11.09 10.94
N GLU A 166 -13.04 -10.50 10.08
CA GLU A 166 -12.83 -10.51 8.62
C GLU A 166 -11.48 -9.92 8.22
N ARG A 167 -10.99 -8.91 8.96
CA ARG A 167 -9.69 -8.29 8.71
C ARG A 167 -8.55 -9.26 9.01
N PHE A 168 -8.64 -10.01 10.11
CA PHE A 168 -7.66 -11.04 10.44
C PHE A 168 -7.70 -12.20 9.44
N GLU A 169 -8.88 -12.68 9.08
CA GLU A 169 -9.07 -13.75 8.10
C GLU A 169 -8.45 -13.37 6.73
N TRP A 170 -8.68 -12.14 6.28
CA TRP A 170 -8.08 -11.66 5.04
C TRP A 170 -6.56 -11.51 5.15
N LEU A 171 -6.06 -10.92 6.23
CA LEU A 171 -4.61 -10.74 6.43
C LEU A 171 -3.88 -12.06 6.53
N SER A 172 -4.46 -13.08 7.16
CA SER A 172 -3.84 -14.41 7.27
C SER A 172 -3.63 -15.11 5.91
N GLN A 173 -4.39 -14.73 4.89
CA GLN A 173 -4.22 -15.24 3.53
C GLN A 173 -3.17 -14.43 2.72
N ILE A 174 -2.91 -13.19 3.11
CA ILE A 174 -2.10 -12.23 2.33
C ILE A 174 -0.72 -12.03 2.95
N ALA A 175 -0.66 -11.77 4.26
CA ALA A 175 0.60 -11.54 4.98
C ALA A 175 1.36 -12.85 5.22
N GLY A 176 2.67 -12.76 5.35
CA GLY A 176 3.49 -13.89 5.79
C GLY A 176 3.27 -14.23 7.26
N GLU A 177 3.01 -13.21 8.07
CA GLU A 177 2.74 -13.31 9.50
C GLU A 177 1.75 -12.23 9.93
N VAL A 178 0.85 -12.56 10.87
CA VAL A 178 -0.10 -11.61 11.45
C VAL A 178 0.04 -11.66 12.98
N ILE A 179 0.38 -10.53 13.57
CA ILE A 179 0.56 -10.38 15.01
C ILE A 179 -0.61 -9.54 15.56
N ALA A 180 -1.38 -10.16 16.45
CA ALA A 180 -2.43 -9.49 17.21
C ALA A 180 -1.85 -8.93 18.51
N THR A 181 -1.89 -7.61 18.70
CA THR A 181 -1.52 -6.99 19.97
C THR A 181 -2.73 -6.87 20.89
N PRO A 182 -2.57 -6.87 22.23
CA PRO A 182 -3.69 -6.67 23.15
C PRO A 182 -4.43 -5.36 22.89
N GLY A 183 -5.76 -5.36 23.12
CA GLY A 183 -6.59 -4.16 23.10
C GLY A 183 -7.33 -3.92 21.80
N CYS A 184 -7.78 -2.67 21.63
CA CYS A 184 -8.63 -2.21 20.53
C CYS A 184 -7.90 -1.15 19.67
N GLU A 185 -8.63 -0.51 18.77
CA GLU A 185 -8.09 0.50 17.84
C GLU A 185 -7.32 1.65 18.53
N SER A 186 -7.67 1.96 19.79
CA SER A 186 -7.00 3.01 20.57
C SER A 186 -5.70 2.57 21.24
N ASN A 187 -5.39 1.26 21.26
CA ASN A 187 -4.22 0.69 21.91
C ASN A 187 -2.98 0.73 21.01
N VAL A 188 -2.46 1.93 20.77
CA VAL A 188 -1.30 2.15 19.91
C VAL A 188 0.02 1.79 20.61
N LYS A 189 0.05 1.87 21.96
CA LYS A 189 1.27 1.56 22.76
C LYS A 189 1.73 0.12 22.52
N GLU A 190 0.82 -0.83 22.57
CA GLU A 190 1.10 -2.26 22.40
C GLU A 190 1.65 -2.56 20.99
N ILE A 191 1.18 -1.82 19.97
CA ILE A 191 1.73 -1.88 18.62
C ILE A 191 3.18 -1.36 18.62
N PHE A 192 3.46 -0.26 19.31
CA PHE A 192 4.81 0.29 19.41
C PHE A 192 5.76 -0.67 20.15
N ASP A 193 5.33 -1.24 21.26
CA ASP A 193 6.13 -2.18 22.04
C ASP A 193 6.53 -3.38 21.15
N LYS A 194 5.56 -3.98 20.44
CA LYS A 194 5.82 -5.08 19.51
C LYS A 194 6.71 -4.67 18.32
N THR A 195 6.54 -3.46 17.82
CA THR A 195 7.39 -2.90 16.77
C THR A 195 8.84 -2.74 17.25
N HIS A 196 9.04 -2.34 18.50
CA HIS A 196 10.37 -2.24 19.12
C HIS A 196 11.06 -3.59 19.26
N GLU A 197 10.33 -4.65 19.62
CA GLU A 197 10.86 -6.00 19.65
C GLU A 197 11.36 -6.43 18.25
N LEU A 198 10.49 -6.32 17.23
CA LEU A 198 10.84 -6.71 15.86
C LEU A 198 11.95 -5.87 15.23
N ARG A 199 12.17 -4.64 15.72
CA ARG A 199 13.29 -3.80 15.26
C ARG A 199 14.64 -4.37 15.62
N GLN A 200 14.73 -5.26 16.60
CA GLN A 200 15.95 -5.95 16.98
C GLN A 200 16.28 -7.13 16.05
N GLU A 201 15.31 -7.59 15.26
CA GLU A 201 15.51 -8.65 14.32
C GLU A 201 16.16 -8.09 13.04
N PRO A 202 17.32 -8.62 12.60
CA PRO A 202 18.10 -8.01 11.51
C PRO A 202 17.41 -8.11 10.13
N ASP A 203 16.47 -9.03 9.97
CA ASP A 203 15.69 -9.21 8.76
C ASP A 203 14.39 -8.38 8.75
N CYS A 204 14.02 -7.72 9.86
CA CYS A 204 12.83 -6.90 9.95
C CYS A 204 13.08 -5.45 9.55
N MET A 205 12.42 -5.00 8.48
CA MET A 205 12.38 -3.59 8.13
C MET A 205 11.03 -2.99 8.49
N ILE A 206 11.04 -2.04 9.43
CA ILE A 206 9.83 -1.44 9.98
C ILE A 206 9.34 -0.28 9.11
N PHE A 207 8.11 -0.36 8.64
CA PHE A 207 7.41 0.69 7.92
C PHE A 207 6.34 1.30 8.82
N ASN A 208 6.76 2.19 9.73
CA ASN A 208 5.88 2.77 10.74
C ASN A 208 5.16 4.01 10.17
N GLN A 209 3.82 3.99 10.13
CA GLN A 209 3.03 5.15 9.68
C GLN A 209 3.03 6.32 10.68
N PHE A 210 3.45 6.10 11.91
CA PHE A 210 3.48 7.11 12.97
C PHE A 210 4.85 7.79 13.08
N GLU A 211 5.90 7.19 12.51
CA GLU A 211 7.28 7.66 12.51
C GLU A 211 7.87 7.63 11.09
N GLY A 212 8.81 8.52 10.80
CA GLY A 212 9.56 8.53 9.55
C GLY A 212 8.74 8.83 8.29
N ILE A 213 9.13 8.25 7.16
CA ILE A 213 8.61 8.54 5.81
C ILE A 213 7.11 8.24 5.64
N GLY A 214 6.60 7.19 6.27
CA GLY A 214 5.18 6.86 6.20
C GLY A 214 4.29 8.01 6.72
N ARG A 215 4.78 8.75 7.72
CA ARG A 215 4.10 9.93 8.26
C ARG A 215 4.16 11.12 7.32
N ALA A 216 5.29 11.35 6.66
CA ALA A 216 5.46 12.44 5.68
C ALA A 216 4.51 12.26 4.49
N SER A 217 4.43 11.06 3.90
CA SER A 217 3.55 10.79 2.76
C SER A 217 2.05 10.92 3.08
N CYS A 218 1.66 10.89 4.35
CA CYS A 218 0.28 11.12 4.77
C CYS A 218 -0.03 12.60 5.08
N ARG A 219 0.98 13.44 5.41
CA ARG A 219 0.79 14.84 5.83
C ARG A 219 1.08 15.87 4.75
N GLU A 220 1.96 15.59 3.81
CA GLU A 220 2.40 16.57 2.81
C GLU A 220 1.42 16.75 1.64
N ARG A 221 0.21 16.20 1.72
CA ARG A 221 -0.80 16.25 0.65
C ARG A 221 -2.14 16.80 1.11
N VAL A 222 -2.13 17.64 2.11
CA VAL A 222 -3.30 18.45 2.47
C VAL A 222 -3.10 19.87 2.01
#